data_23555206292b680037392f3cd1d0a102
#
_entry.id   23555206292b680037392f3cd1d0a102
#
_cell.length_a   1.000
_cell.length_b   1.000
_cell.length_c   1.000
_cell.angle_alpha   90.00
_cell.angle_beta   90.00
_cell.angle_gamma   90.00
#
_symmetry.space_group_name_H-M   'P 1'
#
loop_
_entity.id
_entity.type
_entity.pdbx_description
1 polymer ?
#
loop_
_entity_poly.entity_id
_entity_poly.type
_entity_poly.pdbx_seq_one_letter_code
_entity_poly.pdbx_strand_id
1 'polypeptide(L)'
;GVQTESSMAHLKMGSLGDSIMRTEYGAFLVNFVSTEKSKDGTQLRLEVGNPYGFIIEEARLSGNYGPAVPSREASATEAEYQQRMAEWTTQLQPFEATISDKLFGLRKTKTTIVVPSPKGEIKFLRCRLEIDSLSLPKAGE
;
A
#
# COMPACT_ATOMS: atom_id res chain seq x y z
N GLY A 1 8.31 -21.98 16.13
CA GLY A 1 8.89 -20.72 15.79
C GLY A 1 7.86 -19.69 15.48
N VAL A 2 8.27 -18.48 15.67
CA VAL A 2 7.39 -17.36 15.34
C VAL A 2 7.39 -17.18 13.82
N GLN A 3 6.23 -17.28 13.23
CA GLN A 3 6.09 -16.95 11.81
C GLN A 3 6.14 -15.44 11.67
N THR A 4 6.97 -14.98 10.74
CA THR A 4 6.98 -13.59 10.39
C THR A 4 5.77 -13.32 9.50
N GLU A 5 4.75 -12.74 10.07
CA GLU A 5 3.56 -12.40 9.29
C GLU A 5 3.78 -11.09 8.55
N SER A 6 3.26 -11.04 7.33
CA SER A 6 3.26 -9.80 6.57
C SER A 6 2.34 -8.80 7.25
N SER A 7 2.81 -7.59 7.45
CA SER A 7 2.00 -6.51 8.00
C SER A 7 1.66 -5.49 6.92
N MET A 8 0.50 -4.89 7.07
CA MET A 8 0.02 -3.89 6.13
C MET A 8 0.53 -2.50 6.47
N ALA A 9 0.94 -1.76 5.45
CA ALA A 9 1.18 -0.33 5.58
C ALA A 9 -0.14 0.41 5.43
N HIS A 10 -0.34 1.43 6.24
CA HIS A 10 -1.52 2.29 6.19
C HIS A 10 -1.10 3.64 5.61
N LEU A 11 -1.71 3.99 4.48
CA LEU A 11 -1.36 5.18 3.73
C LEU A 11 -2.55 6.13 3.66
N LYS A 12 -2.31 7.39 3.98
CA LYS A 12 -3.30 8.45 3.86
C LYS A 12 -2.87 9.41 2.77
N MET A 13 -3.79 9.81 1.91
CA MET A 13 -3.51 10.82 0.89
C MET A 13 -3.06 12.10 1.58
N GLY A 14 -1.97 12.68 1.09
CA GLY A 14 -1.40 13.90 1.64
C GLY A 14 -0.50 13.74 2.84
N SER A 15 -0.36 12.53 3.37
CA SER A 15 0.60 12.26 4.43
C SER A 15 2.01 12.30 3.86
N LEU A 16 2.93 12.91 4.61
CA LEU A 16 4.33 12.96 4.25
C LEU A 16 5.05 11.74 4.81
N GLY A 17 6.05 11.26 4.06
CA GLY A 17 6.91 10.19 4.50
C GLY A 17 6.44 8.81 4.07
N ASP A 18 7.29 7.85 4.33
CA ASP A 18 7.07 6.46 3.94
C ASP A 18 6.42 5.66 5.06
N SER A 19 5.56 4.72 4.68
CA SER A 19 5.04 3.71 5.57
C SER A 19 5.80 2.40 5.33
N ILE A 20 5.72 1.49 6.28
CA ILE A 20 6.49 0.25 6.24
C ILE A 20 5.58 -0.94 5.98
N MET A 21 5.95 -1.74 4.97
CA MET A 21 5.35 -3.05 4.72
C MET A 21 6.35 -4.11 5.17
N ARG A 22 5.96 -4.94 6.14
CA ARG A 22 6.83 -6.00 6.65
C ARG A 22 6.48 -7.31 5.95
N THR A 23 7.51 -7.98 5.44
CA THR A 23 7.39 -9.26 4.74
C THR A 23 8.33 -10.29 5.38
N GLU A 24 8.25 -11.52 4.92
CA GLU A 24 9.19 -12.57 5.35
C GLU A 24 10.64 -12.26 4.96
N TYR A 25 10.84 -11.39 3.96
CA TYR A 25 12.19 -10.99 3.51
C TYR A 25 12.68 -9.70 4.15
N GLY A 26 11.84 -9.04 4.94
CA GLY A 26 12.20 -7.80 5.61
C GLY A 26 11.18 -6.70 5.42
N ALA A 27 11.58 -5.49 5.73
CA ALA A 27 10.73 -4.30 5.69
C ALA A 27 10.98 -3.50 4.41
N PHE A 28 9.89 -3.15 3.73
CA PHE A 28 9.92 -2.33 2.52
C PHE A 28 9.14 -1.05 2.77
N LEU A 29 9.53 0.02 2.10
CA LEU A 29 8.88 1.30 2.27
C LEU A 29 7.85 1.51 1.17
N VAL A 30 6.76 2.19 1.48
CA VAL A 30 5.77 2.56 0.49
C VAL A 30 5.25 3.96 0.77
N ASN A 31 5.06 4.73 -0.29
CA ASN A 31 4.54 6.08 -0.22
C ASN A 31 3.44 6.26 -1.26
N PHE A 32 2.33 6.89 -0.85
CA PHE A 32 1.21 7.18 -1.73
C PHE A 32 1.46 8.52 -2.41
N VAL A 33 1.66 8.50 -3.71
CA VAL A 33 2.01 9.71 -4.47
C VAL A 33 0.77 10.44 -4.96
N SER A 34 -0.09 9.77 -5.70
CA SER A 34 -1.27 10.42 -6.29
C SER A 34 -2.28 9.41 -6.80
N THR A 35 -3.47 9.90 -7.11
CA THR A 35 -4.51 9.12 -7.79
C THR A 35 -4.90 9.82 -9.08
N GLU A 36 -5.37 9.03 -10.04
CA GLU A 36 -5.89 9.55 -11.29
C GLU A 36 -7.01 8.64 -11.78
N LYS A 37 -8.10 9.22 -12.25
CA LYS A 37 -9.17 8.42 -12.82
C LYS A 37 -8.71 7.79 -14.12
N SER A 38 -9.08 6.55 -14.34
CA SER A 38 -8.80 5.85 -15.57
C SER A 38 -10.05 5.18 -16.09
N LYS A 39 -9.97 4.66 -17.30
CA LYS A 39 -11.09 3.98 -17.94
C LYS A 39 -11.61 2.79 -17.14
N ASP A 40 -10.70 2.06 -16.49
CA ASP A 40 -11.01 0.82 -15.78
C ASP A 40 -11.11 0.98 -14.26
N GLY A 41 -11.06 2.22 -13.77
CA GLY A 41 -11.12 2.47 -12.33
C GLY A 41 -10.30 3.68 -11.92
N THR A 42 -9.50 3.53 -10.87
CA THR A 42 -8.62 4.58 -10.38
C THR A 42 -7.19 4.08 -10.39
N GLN A 43 -6.30 4.86 -10.99
CA GLN A 43 -4.86 4.59 -10.91
C GLN A 43 -4.31 5.14 -9.62
N LEU A 44 -3.57 4.30 -8.91
CA LEU A 44 -2.84 4.71 -7.72
C LEU A 44 -1.36 4.73 -8.07
N ARG A 45 -0.73 5.89 -7.91
CA ARG A 45 0.70 6.03 -8.10
C ARG A 45 1.37 5.91 -6.75
N LEU A 46 2.28 4.96 -6.65
CA LEU A 46 2.97 4.64 -5.42
C LEU A 46 4.47 4.66 -5.68
N GLU A 47 5.22 4.80 -4.59
CA GLU A 47 6.66 4.65 -4.62
C GLU A 47 7.04 3.58 -3.61
N VAL A 48 7.73 2.54 -4.06
CA VAL A 48 8.13 1.41 -3.21
C VAL A 48 9.64 1.43 -3.04
N GLY A 49 10.11 1.43 -1.81
CA GLY A 49 11.53 1.43 -1.48
C GLY A 49 11.99 0.03 -1.07
N ASN A 50 13.01 -0.45 -1.76
CA ASN A 50 13.68 -1.70 -1.43
C ASN A 50 15.05 -1.37 -0.83
N PRO A 51 15.23 -1.49 0.51
CA PRO A 51 16.49 -1.11 1.13
C PRO A 51 17.55 -2.22 1.07
N TYR A 52 17.24 -3.35 0.48
CA TYR A 52 18.13 -4.50 0.43
C TYR A 52 18.88 -4.59 -0.89
N GLY A 53 19.85 -5.52 -0.96
CA GLY A 53 20.65 -5.69 -2.16
C GLY A 53 20.05 -6.61 -3.22
N PHE A 54 18.95 -7.31 -2.91
CA PHE A 54 18.32 -8.18 -3.89
C PHE A 54 17.29 -7.42 -4.72
N ILE A 55 16.94 -8.00 -5.87
CA ILE A 55 15.96 -7.43 -6.79
C ILE A 55 14.66 -8.22 -6.63
N ILE A 56 13.55 -7.51 -6.47
CA ILE A 56 12.23 -8.16 -6.50
C ILE A 56 11.79 -8.18 -7.96
N GLU A 57 11.72 -9.39 -8.53
CA GLU A 57 11.37 -9.60 -9.93
C GLU A 57 9.87 -9.57 -10.15
N GLU A 58 9.11 -10.23 -9.27
CA GLU A 58 7.67 -10.29 -9.34
C GLU A 58 7.06 -10.09 -7.97
N ALA A 59 6.08 -9.20 -7.89
CA ALA A 59 5.39 -8.92 -6.64
C ALA A 59 3.96 -8.46 -6.89
N ARG A 60 3.15 -8.54 -5.86
CA ARG A 60 1.78 -8.07 -5.85
C ARG A 60 1.55 -7.20 -4.62
N LEU A 61 0.66 -6.23 -4.76
CA LEU A 61 0.13 -5.48 -3.64
C LEU A 61 -1.31 -5.90 -3.41
N SER A 62 -1.67 -6.14 -2.18
CA SER A 62 -3.04 -6.48 -1.82
C SER A 62 -3.44 -5.76 -0.54
N GLY A 63 -4.74 -5.57 -0.34
CA GLY A 63 -5.24 -4.90 0.84
C GLY A 63 -6.60 -4.29 0.61
N ASN A 64 -6.78 -3.08 1.12
CA ASN A 64 -8.06 -2.38 1.03
C ASN A 64 -7.85 -0.91 0.74
N TYR A 65 -8.83 -0.29 0.10
CA TYR A 65 -8.85 1.14 -0.15
C TYR A 65 -10.21 1.73 0.21
N GLY A 66 -10.26 3.01 0.42
CA GLY A 66 -11.52 3.65 0.76
C GLY A 66 -11.42 5.12 1.09
N PRO A 67 -12.48 5.66 1.72
CA PRO A 67 -12.52 7.07 2.10
C PRO A 67 -11.57 7.38 3.26
N ALA A 68 -11.46 8.66 3.56
CA ALA A 68 -10.60 9.11 4.65
C ALA A 68 -10.98 8.49 6.00
N VAL A 69 -9.97 8.17 6.79
CA VAL A 69 -10.16 7.64 8.14
C VAL A 69 -10.89 8.69 8.99
N PRO A 70 -11.90 8.30 9.76
CA PRO A 70 -12.56 9.24 10.67
C PRO A 70 -11.58 9.86 11.66
N SER A 71 -11.79 11.13 11.97
CA SER A 71 -10.96 11.85 12.92
C SER A 71 -11.57 11.75 14.32
N ARG A 72 -10.73 11.41 15.30
CA ARG A 72 -11.16 11.39 16.69
C ARG A 72 -11.60 12.79 17.16
N GLU A 73 -10.91 13.80 16.67
CA GLU A 73 -11.20 15.19 17.04
C GLU A 73 -12.57 15.68 16.53
N ALA A 74 -13.05 15.10 15.44
CA ALA A 74 -14.37 15.45 14.89
C ALA A 74 -15.51 14.71 15.58
N SER A 75 -15.21 13.82 16.54
CA SER A 75 -16.22 13.05 17.26
C SER A 75 -16.42 13.62 18.67
N ALA A 76 -17.67 13.74 19.09
CA ALA A 76 -18.00 14.33 20.37
C ALA A 76 -17.67 13.39 21.55
N THR A 77 -17.76 12.09 21.34
CA THR A 77 -17.51 11.09 22.38
C THR A 77 -16.68 9.93 21.82
N GLU A 78 -16.09 9.16 22.71
CA GLU A 78 -15.38 7.94 22.33
C GLU A 78 -16.32 6.93 21.68
N ALA A 79 -17.54 6.82 22.19
CA ALA A 79 -18.54 5.92 21.60
C ALA A 79 -18.88 6.31 20.16
N GLU A 80 -19.03 7.62 19.91
CA GLU A 80 -19.28 8.13 18.56
C GLU A 80 -18.10 7.83 17.62
N TYR A 81 -16.87 8.03 18.11
CA TYR A 81 -15.69 7.72 17.32
C TYR A 81 -15.62 6.23 16.96
N GLN A 82 -15.88 5.33 17.93
CA GLN A 82 -15.88 3.90 17.67
C GLN A 82 -16.96 3.50 16.66
N GLN A 83 -18.12 4.14 16.72
CA GLN A 83 -19.19 3.90 15.77
C GLN A 83 -18.78 4.34 14.36
N ARG A 84 -18.16 5.51 14.23
CA ARG A 84 -17.68 6.00 12.95
C ARG A 84 -16.58 5.11 12.35
N MET A 85 -15.69 4.60 13.20
CA MET A 85 -14.66 3.67 12.77
C MET A 85 -15.27 2.36 12.24
N ALA A 86 -16.27 1.84 12.94
CA ALA A 86 -16.96 0.62 12.52
C ALA A 86 -17.64 0.82 11.16
N GLU A 87 -18.34 1.94 10.97
CA GLU A 87 -18.98 2.26 9.70
C GLU A 87 -17.94 2.44 8.58
N TRP A 88 -16.84 3.14 8.86
CA TRP A 88 -15.77 3.34 7.90
C TRP A 88 -15.19 2.02 7.44
N THR A 89 -14.95 1.09 8.37
CA THR A 89 -14.39 -0.22 8.05
C THR A 89 -15.25 -0.98 7.04
N THR A 90 -16.58 -0.83 7.11
CA THR A 90 -17.49 -1.49 6.16
C THR A 90 -17.41 -0.91 4.75
N GLN A 91 -16.87 0.31 4.61
CA GLN A 91 -16.74 0.96 3.31
C GLN A 91 -15.44 0.62 2.59
N LEU A 92 -14.52 -0.05 3.27
CA LEU A 92 -13.24 -0.44 2.66
C LEU A 92 -13.45 -1.54 1.63
N GLN A 93 -12.82 -1.39 0.47
CA GLN A 93 -12.91 -2.33 -0.63
C GLN A 93 -11.60 -3.09 -0.77
N PRO A 94 -11.68 -4.42 -0.99
CA PRO A 94 -10.45 -5.20 -1.20
C PRO A 94 -9.87 -4.95 -2.58
N PHE A 95 -8.56 -5.12 -2.70
CA PHE A 95 -7.89 -5.09 -3.99
C PHE A 95 -6.69 -6.02 -3.99
N GLU A 96 -6.30 -6.45 -5.18
CA GLU A 96 -5.05 -7.13 -5.44
C GLU A 96 -4.55 -6.66 -6.80
N ALA A 97 -3.29 -6.25 -6.87
CA ALA A 97 -2.73 -5.72 -8.10
C ALA A 97 -1.30 -6.21 -8.27
N THR A 98 -0.96 -6.59 -9.49
CA THR A 98 0.40 -6.98 -9.85
C THR A 98 1.25 -5.73 -10.02
N ILE A 99 2.45 -5.75 -9.44
CA ILE A 99 3.45 -4.72 -9.69
C ILE A 99 4.20 -5.14 -10.94
N SER A 100 4.06 -4.35 -12.01
CA SER A 100 4.70 -4.66 -13.29
C SER A 100 6.17 -4.27 -13.34
N ASP A 101 6.60 -3.42 -12.42
CA ASP A 101 7.97 -2.94 -12.37
C ASP A 101 8.83 -3.83 -11.49
N LYS A 102 10.10 -4.03 -11.88
CA LYS A 102 11.07 -4.65 -11.00
C LYS A 102 11.44 -3.68 -9.91
N LEU A 103 11.54 -4.16 -8.67
CA LEU A 103 11.94 -3.34 -7.54
C LEU A 103 13.43 -3.57 -7.26
N PHE A 104 14.24 -2.72 -7.86
CA PHE A 104 15.69 -2.83 -7.71
C PHE A 104 16.13 -2.48 -6.30
N GLY A 105 17.24 -3.09 -5.88
CA GLY A 105 17.76 -2.88 -4.53
C GLY A 105 18.33 -1.48 -4.33
N LEU A 106 18.27 -1.03 -3.08
CA LEU A 106 18.85 0.23 -2.61
C LEU A 106 18.27 1.47 -3.31
N ARG A 107 17.00 1.39 -3.71
CA ARG A 107 16.32 2.52 -4.37
C ARG A 107 14.82 2.45 -4.19
N LYS A 108 14.17 3.57 -4.51
CA LYS A 108 12.73 3.66 -4.59
C LYS A 108 12.30 3.54 -6.05
N THR A 109 11.25 2.78 -6.29
CA THR A 109 10.70 2.58 -7.63
C THR A 109 9.27 3.09 -7.66
N LYS A 110 8.97 3.94 -8.65
CA LYS A 110 7.60 4.40 -8.86
C LYS A 110 6.83 3.31 -9.57
N THR A 111 5.66 3.02 -9.09
CA THR A 111 4.79 2.01 -9.70
C THR A 111 3.35 2.50 -9.71
N THR A 112 2.58 2.01 -10.66
CA THR A 112 1.17 2.36 -10.81
C THR A 112 0.36 1.10 -10.74
N ILE A 113 -0.69 1.12 -9.92
CA ILE A 113 -1.67 0.03 -9.87
C ILE A 113 -3.05 0.62 -10.16
N VAL A 114 -3.95 -0.23 -10.66
CA VAL A 114 -5.32 0.18 -10.95
C VAL A 114 -6.25 -0.59 -10.02
N VAL A 115 -7.12 0.14 -9.34
CA VAL A 115 -8.14 -0.47 -8.50
C VAL A 115 -9.52 -0.15 -9.07
N PRO A 116 -10.48 -1.09 -8.99
CA PRO A 116 -11.82 -0.85 -9.51
C PRO A 116 -12.62 0.01 -8.52
N SER A 117 -12.44 1.32 -8.60
CA SER A 117 -13.13 2.26 -7.74
C SER A 117 -14.06 3.14 -8.58
N PRO A 118 -15.32 2.74 -8.75
CA PRO A 118 -16.25 3.51 -9.56
C PRO A 118 -16.78 4.76 -8.89
N LYS A 119 -16.68 4.87 -7.58
CA LYS A 119 -17.25 6.00 -6.83
C LYS A 119 -16.28 6.55 -5.83
N GLY A 120 -16.16 7.87 -5.81
CA GLY A 120 -15.46 8.60 -4.78
C GLY A 120 -13.96 8.62 -4.91
N GLU A 121 -13.36 9.50 -4.13
CA GLU A 121 -11.92 9.64 -4.07
C GLU A 121 -11.33 8.64 -3.08
N ILE A 122 -10.18 8.08 -3.47
CA ILE A 122 -9.45 7.21 -2.57
C ILE A 122 -8.58 8.11 -1.69
N LYS A 123 -8.87 8.08 -0.39
CA LYS A 123 -8.13 8.87 0.60
C LYS A 123 -7.34 7.99 1.57
N PHE A 124 -7.57 6.70 1.51
CA PHE A 124 -6.91 5.74 2.37
C PHE A 124 -6.59 4.47 1.58
N LEU A 125 -5.39 3.96 1.82
CA LEU A 125 -4.93 2.70 1.25
C LEU A 125 -4.24 1.91 2.34
N ARG A 126 -4.61 0.66 2.49
CA ARG A 126 -3.96 -0.28 3.37
C ARG A 126 -3.45 -1.42 2.50
N CYS A 127 -2.14 -1.64 2.50
CA CYS A 127 -1.57 -2.63 1.60
C CYS A 127 -0.44 -3.42 2.22
N ARG A 128 -0.28 -4.63 1.68
CA ARG A 128 0.85 -5.50 1.96
C ARG A 128 1.54 -5.84 0.66
N LEU A 129 2.84 -6.09 0.75
CA LEU A 129 3.64 -6.55 -0.39
C LEU A 129 3.77 -8.06 -0.33
N GLU A 130 3.42 -8.73 -1.43
CA GLU A 130 3.61 -10.16 -1.59
C GLU A 130 4.67 -10.38 -2.66
N ILE A 131 5.78 -10.97 -2.27
CA ILE A 131 6.93 -11.18 -3.15
C ILE A 131 6.84 -12.58 -3.73
N ASP A 132 6.70 -12.66 -5.05
CA ASP A 132 6.57 -13.94 -5.75
C ASP A 132 7.91 -14.47 -6.25
N SER A 133 8.83 -13.59 -6.63
CA SER A 133 10.18 -14.00 -7.00
C SER A 133 11.18 -12.88 -6.77
N LEU A 134 12.39 -13.26 -6.44
CA LEU A 134 13.49 -12.32 -6.25
C LEU A 134 14.78 -12.90 -6.82
N SER A 135 15.75 -12.05 -7.08
CA SER A 135 17.05 -12.44 -7.58
C SER A 135 18.16 -11.61 -6.94
N LEU A 136 19.36 -12.14 -6.98
CA LEU A 136 20.54 -11.38 -6.57
C LEU A 136 21.10 -10.68 -7.79
N PRO A 137 21.69 -9.47 -7.63
CA PRO A 137 22.33 -8.80 -8.74
C PRO A 137 23.52 -9.63 -9.20
N LYS A 138 23.75 -9.62 -10.52
CA LYS A 138 24.89 -10.31 -11.10
C LYS A 138 26.16 -9.54 -10.77
N ALA A 139 27.28 -10.29 -10.71
CA ALA A 139 28.58 -9.67 -10.49
C ALA A 139 28.87 -8.65 -11.60
N GLY A 140 29.25 -7.44 -11.21
CA GLY A 140 29.51 -6.34 -12.12
C GLY A 140 28.31 -5.47 -12.48
N GLU A 141 27.16 -5.74 -11.94
CA GLU A 141 25.97 -4.89 -12.09
C GLU A 141 25.86 -3.88 -10.95
#